data_861524412f794339c0a81f1849f2d917
#
_entry.id   861524412f794339c0a81f1849f2d917
#
_cell.length_a   1.000
_cell.length_b   1.000
_cell.length_c   1.000
_cell.angle_alpha   90.00
_cell.angle_beta   90.00
_cell.angle_gamma   90.00
#
_symmetry.space_group_name_H-M   'P 1'
#
loop_
_entity.id
_entity.type
_entity.pdbx_description
1 polymer ?
#
loop_
_entity_poly.entity_id
_entity_poly.type
_entity_poly.pdbx_seq_one_letter_code
_entity_poly.pdbx_strand_id
1 'polypeptide(L)'
;QTGQLNVALEAGFLNNRITAKVEYYQKRTKNSLTDITLAPSLGFSSIPENLGTIENKGVEFAASFIPYKDASREAYWIINFNGSHNRDKMTKISNALEYMNSVNAGKLDATPLPRYEEGQSLNNIWVVKSLGIDPATGQEVFQKRITGELTGVWDAVDVIPYGNTEPKLQGNIYSTFNYKGFGVSVGFNYRFGGQVYNNTLVSKVENADLRYNADRRVLDLRWQKPGDVVKYKALTNAVKGSETKATSRFVMDDNTFQFSSIALSYRFPASHPFLKKMKMSALSMSLNMEDVAYISSVKRERGLDYPFARQFSFSLNVAF
;
A
#
# COMPACT_ATOMS: atom_id res chain seq x y z
N GLN A 1 21.35 -16.61 -2.56
CA GLN A 1 21.03 -17.69 -3.50
C GLN A 1 19.52 -17.86 -3.57
N THR A 2 18.93 -17.88 -4.78
CA THR A 2 17.48 -17.99 -4.96
C THR A 2 17.16 -19.21 -5.81
N GLY A 3 16.24 -20.05 -5.34
CA GLY A 3 15.58 -21.10 -6.10
C GLY A 3 14.13 -20.71 -6.34
N GLN A 4 13.62 -20.92 -7.56
CA GLN A 4 12.24 -20.59 -7.91
C GLN A 4 11.64 -21.73 -8.74
N LEU A 5 10.37 -22.05 -8.43
CA LEU A 5 9.49 -22.91 -9.22
C LEU A 5 8.31 -22.09 -9.71
N ASN A 6 8.04 -22.14 -11.02
CA ASN A 6 6.88 -21.52 -11.63
C ASN A 6 6.10 -22.58 -12.41
N VAL A 7 4.78 -22.56 -12.26
CA VAL A 7 3.86 -23.38 -13.05
C VAL A 7 2.78 -22.46 -13.60
N ALA A 8 2.64 -22.40 -14.91
CA ALA A 8 1.68 -21.52 -15.58
C ALA A 8 0.77 -22.31 -16.52
N LEU A 9 -0.49 -21.88 -16.58
CA LEU A 9 -1.48 -22.30 -17.55
C LEU A 9 -1.94 -21.07 -18.33
N GLU A 10 -1.89 -21.16 -19.65
CA GLU A 10 -2.38 -20.13 -20.56
C GLU A 10 -3.42 -20.74 -21.51
N ALA A 11 -4.52 -20.02 -21.70
CA ALA A 11 -5.61 -20.45 -22.58
C ALA A 11 -6.17 -19.28 -23.40
N GLY A 12 -6.51 -19.57 -24.65
CA GLY A 12 -7.16 -18.62 -25.56
C GLY A 12 -8.49 -19.18 -26.06
N PHE A 13 -9.52 -18.34 -26.06
CA PHE A 13 -10.89 -18.67 -26.45
C PHE A 13 -11.41 -17.68 -27.50
N LEU A 14 -12.38 -18.11 -28.31
CA LEU A 14 -13.08 -17.28 -29.30
C LEU A 14 -12.11 -16.60 -30.26
N ASN A 15 -11.22 -17.37 -30.89
CA ASN A 15 -10.16 -16.85 -31.79
C ASN A 15 -9.29 -15.78 -31.08
N ASN A 16 -8.87 -16.08 -29.84
CA ASN A 16 -8.07 -15.20 -28.97
C ASN A 16 -8.73 -13.86 -28.61
N ARG A 17 -10.07 -13.78 -28.68
CA ARG A 17 -10.77 -12.64 -28.10
C ARG A 17 -10.77 -12.62 -26.60
N ILE A 18 -10.60 -13.79 -26.00
CA ILE A 18 -10.40 -13.94 -24.55
C ILE A 18 -9.11 -14.73 -24.40
N THR A 19 -8.14 -14.17 -23.69
CA THR A 19 -6.93 -14.88 -23.26
C THR A 19 -6.83 -14.78 -21.76
N ALA A 20 -6.43 -15.88 -21.12
CA ALA A 20 -6.24 -15.93 -19.68
C ALA A 20 -4.95 -16.70 -19.36
N LYS A 21 -4.20 -16.19 -18.41
CA LYS A 21 -3.00 -16.82 -17.84
C LYS A 21 -3.14 -16.88 -16.34
N VAL A 22 -2.85 -18.02 -15.74
CA VAL A 22 -2.73 -18.19 -14.29
C VAL A 22 -1.37 -18.82 -14.05
N GLU A 23 -0.62 -18.26 -13.11
CA GLU A 23 0.70 -18.71 -12.73
C GLU A 23 0.79 -18.89 -11.21
N TYR A 24 1.23 -20.05 -10.78
CA TYR A 24 1.64 -20.30 -9.41
C TYR A 24 3.16 -20.25 -9.32
N TYR A 25 3.68 -19.55 -8.31
CA TYR A 25 5.11 -19.53 -8.05
C TYR A 25 5.43 -19.85 -6.60
N GLN A 26 6.61 -20.43 -6.42
CA GLN A 26 7.25 -20.60 -5.12
C GLN A 26 8.72 -20.20 -5.26
N LYS A 27 9.12 -19.17 -4.52
CA LYS A 27 10.47 -18.61 -4.52
C LYS A 27 11.08 -18.74 -3.12
N ARG A 28 12.24 -19.34 -3.02
CA ARG A 28 13.00 -19.44 -1.78
C ARG A 28 14.36 -18.76 -1.93
N THR A 29 14.57 -17.69 -1.15
CA THR A 29 15.81 -16.92 -1.13
C THR A 29 16.56 -17.22 0.16
N LYS A 30 17.76 -17.77 0.03
CA LYS A 30 18.69 -18.02 1.13
C LYS A 30 19.74 -16.93 1.16
N ASN A 31 20.22 -16.57 2.37
CA ASN A 31 21.28 -15.60 2.58
C ASN A 31 21.00 -14.27 1.85
N SER A 32 19.78 -13.76 2.01
CA SER A 32 19.43 -12.42 1.51
C SER A 32 20.15 -11.38 2.34
N LEU A 33 20.86 -10.47 1.70
CA LEU A 33 21.53 -9.37 2.38
C LEU A 33 20.56 -8.21 2.59
N THR A 34 20.67 -7.56 3.74
CA THR A 34 20.04 -6.28 4.04
C THR A 34 21.00 -5.42 4.86
N ASP A 35 20.81 -4.11 4.78
CA ASP A 35 21.56 -3.19 5.61
C ASP A 35 20.97 -3.12 7.02
N ILE A 36 21.79 -3.39 8.02
CA ILE A 36 21.44 -3.22 9.43
C ILE A 36 22.02 -1.90 9.90
N THR A 37 21.17 -1.05 10.47
CA THR A 37 21.59 0.23 11.06
C THR A 37 22.44 -0.01 12.30
N LEU A 38 23.60 0.58 12.34
CA LEU A 38 24.54 0.52 13.46
C LEU A 38 24.39 1.74 14.39
N ALA A 39 24.92 1.59 15.60
CA ALA A 39 25.07 2.74 16.50
C ALA A 39 26.04 3.79 15.89
N PRO A 40 25.73 5.07 15.95
CA PRO A 40 26.59 6.14 15.39
C PRO A 40 28.03 6.13 15.92
N SER A 41 28.25 5.59 17.10
CA SER A 41 29.58 5.42 17.72
C SER A 41 30.54 4.51 16.96
N LEU A 42 30.04 3.68 16.04
CA LEU A 42 30.85 2.76 15.24
C LEU A 42 31.42 3.38 13.96
N GLY A 43 31.07 4.62 13.65
CA GLY A 43 31.58 5.35 12.48
C GLY A 43 30.95 4.93 11.15
N PHE A 44 30.05 3.95 11.15
CA PHE A 44 29.28 3.51 9.98
C PHE A 44 27.79 3.59 10.29
N SER A 45 26.98 4.01 9.30
CA SER A 45 25.52 4.10 9.47
C SER A 45 24.84 2.72 9.35
N SER A 46 25.39 1.84 8.54
CA SER A 46 24.87 0.49 8.33
C SER A 46 25.93 -0.47 7.83
N ILE A 47 25.69 -1.75 7.98
CA ILE A 47 26.46 -2.85 7.38
C ILE A 47 25.49 -3.82 6.69
N PRO A 48 25.86 -4.41 5.54
CA PRO A 48 25.10 -5.47 4.92
C PRO A 48 25.23 -6.76 5.72
N GLU A 49 24.11 -7.29 6.14
CA GLU A 49 24.03 -8.52 6.94
C GLU A 49 23.04 -9.52 6.34
N ASN A 50 23.19 -10.79 6.71
CA ASN A 50 22.34 -11.86 6.23
C ASN A 50 20.98 -11.84 6.96
N LEU A 51 19.88 -11.72 6.21
CA LEU A 51 18.50 -11.79 6.73
C LEU A 51 18.06 -13.21 7.14
N GLY A 52 18.76 -14.25 6.67
CA GLY A 52 18.30 -15.63 6.82
C GLY A 52 17.67 -16.19 5.55
N THR A 53 16.58 -16.92 5.69
CA THR A 53 15.89 -17.56 4.56
C THR A 53 14.43 -17.11 4.49
N ILE A 54 14.02 -16.64 3.32
CA ILE A 54 12.67 -16.15 3.04
C ILE A 54 12.04 -17.04 1.97
N GLU A 55 10.79 -17.41 2.16
CA GLU A 55 9.95 -18.09 1.19
C GLU A 55 8.80 -17.19 0.79
N ASN A 56 8.59 -17.04 -0.52
CA ASN A 56 7.44 -16.37 -1.11
C ASN A 56 6.67 -17.37 -1.96
N LYS A 57 5.35 -17.42 -1.79
CA LYS A 57 4.42 -18.22 -2.59
C LYS A 57 3.29 -17.33 -3.06
N GLY A 58 2.87 -17.52 -4.29
CA GLY A 58 1.79 -16.71 -4.79
C GLY A 58 1.14 -17.25 -6.03
N VAL A 59 0.04 -16.58 -6.38
CA VAL A 59 -0.69 -16.81 -7.62
C VAL A 59 -0.79 -15.48 -8.34
N GLU A 60 -0.44 -15.50 -9.61
CA GLU A 60 -0.63 -14.37 -10.51
C GLU A 60 -1.63 -14.78 -11.60
N PHE A 61 -2.47 -13.84 -11.99
CA PHE A 61 -3.40 -14.05 -13.10
C PHE A 61 -3.44 -12.82 -13.97
N ALA A 62 -3.57 -13.06 -15.27
CA ALA A 62 -3.78 -12.03 -16.29
C ALA A 62 -4.86 -12.49 -17.24
N ALA A 63 -5.73 -11.58 -17.65
CA ALA A 63 -6.75 -11.83 -18.65
C ALA A 63 -6.85 -10.65 -19.60
N SER A 64 -7.01 -10.93 -20.89
CA SER A 64 -7.34 -9.93 -21.90
C SER A 64 -8.66 -10.30 -22.56
N PHE A 65 -9.52 -9.32 -22.71
CA PHE A 65 -10.82 -9.49 -23.33
C PHE A 65 -11.01 -8.43 -24.42
N ILE A 66 -11.40 -8.87 -25.61
CA ILE A 66 -11.69 -8.03 -26.78
C ILE A 66 -13.18 -8.09 -27.09
N PRO A 67 -14.03 -7.25 -26.41
CA PRO A 67 -15.46 -7.26 -26.61
C PRO A 67 -15.88 -6.87 -28.02
N TYR A 68 -15.11 -5.96 -28.62
CA TYR A 68 -15.40 -5.45 -29.94
C TYR A 68 -14.14 -5.27 -30.78
N LYS A 69 -14.20 -5.75 -32.04
CA LYS A 69 -13.17 -5.54 -33.06
C LYS A 69 -13.82 -5.51 -34.43
N ASP A 70 -13.65 -4.40 -35.12
CA ASP A 70 -14.11 -4.20 -36.49
C ASP A 70 -13.06 -3.42 -37.27
N ALA A 71 -12.33 -4.14 -38.14
CA ALA A 71 -11.26 -3.55 -38.92
C ALA A 71 -11.77 -2.56 -39.99
N SER A 72 -12.99 -2.75 -40.51
CA SER A 72 -13.56 -1.87 -41.53
C SER A 72 -13.91 -0.48 -40.98
N ARG A 73 -14.19 -0.40 -39.65
CA ARG A 73 -14.49 0.83 -38.94
C ARG A 73 -13.32 1.37 -38.12
N GLU A 74 -12.14 0.76 -38.26
CA GLU A 74 -10.96 1.06 -37.44
C GLU A 74 -11.33 1.11 -35.94
N ALA A 75 -12.13 0.12 -35.50
CA ALA A 75 -12.68 0.08 -34.16
C ALA A 75 -12.20 -1.14 -33.41
N TYR A 76 -11.74 -0.93 -32.18
CA TYR A 76 -11.46 -2.03 -31.25
C TYR A 76 -11.62 -1.57 -29.80
N TRP A 77 -12.03 -2.52 -28.96
CA TRP A 77 -12.08 -2.38 -27.53
C TRP A 77 -11.35 -3.55 -26.90
N ILE A 78 -10.38 -3.24 -26.06
CA ILE A 78 -9.63 -4.23 -25.30
C ILE A 78 -9.68 -3.88 -23.83
N ILE A 79 -9.90 -4.88 -22.99
CA ILE A 79 -9.87 -4.78 -21.54
C ILE A 79 -8.84 -5.78 -21.04
N ASN A 80 -7.84 -5.29 -20.31
CA ASN A 80 -6.82 -6.10 -19.67
C ASN A 80 -7.06 -6.05 -18.16
N PHE A 81 -6.98 -7.20 -17.54
CA PHE A 81 -7.11 -7.39 -16.12
C PHE A 81 -5.96 -8.24 -15.62
N ASN A 82 -5.27 -7.80 -14.58
CA ASN A 82 -4.29 -8.63 -13.91
C ASN A 82 -4.40 -8.50 -12.40
N GLY A 83 -3.91 -9.50 -11.70
CA GLY A 83 -3.88 -9.50 -10.27
C GLY A 83 -2.91 -10.52 -9.72
N SER A 84 -2.53 -10.29 -8.48
CA SER A 84 -1.62 -11.16 -7.74
C SER A 84 -2.04 -11.32 -6.29
N HIS A 85 -1.76 -12.50 -5.77
CA HIS A 85 -1.77 -12.83 -4.36
C HIS A 85 -0.39 -13.35 -4.00
N ASN A 86 0.28 -12.72 -3.06
CA ASN A 86 1.55 -13.18 -2.52
C ASN A 86 1.43 -13.50 -1.03
N ARG A 87 2.24 -14.42 -0.56
CA ARG A 87 2.42 -14.73 0.85
C ARG A 87 3.88 -15.01 1.12
N ASP A 88 4.48 -14.18 1.93
CA ASP A 88 5.85 -14.33 2.37
C ASP A 88 5.93 -15.03 3.73
N LYS A 89 7.04 -15.66 3.98
CA LYS A 89 7.34 -16.28 5.27
C LYS A 89 8.86 -16.33 5.49
N MET A 90 9.29 -15.87 6.64
CA MET A 90 10.65 -16.11 7.11
C MET A 90 10.74 -17.54 7.61
N THR A 91 11.57 -18.36 6.98
CA THR A 91 11.75 -19.78 7.37
C THR A 91 12.97 -20.00 8.24
N LYS A 92 13.90 -19.07 8.25
CA LYS A 92 15.08 -19.06 9.13
C LYS A 92 15.52 -17.62 9.38
N ILE A 93 15.67 -17.25 10.64
CA ILE A 93 16.21 -15.95 11.05
C ILE A 93 17.74 -16.02 11.16
N SER A 94 18.42 -14.91 10.98
CA SER A 94 19.86 -14.77 11.23
C SER A 94 20.13 -14.16 12.60
N ASN A 95 21.33 -14.40 13.14
CA ASN A 95 21.77 -13.82 14.42
C ASN A 95 21.72 -12.29 14.40
N ALA A 96 21.98 -11.67 13.24
CA ALA A 96 21.93 -10.23 13.06
C ALA A 96 20.51 -9.68 13.24
N LEU A 97 19.48 -10.37 12.70
CA LEU A 97 18.09 -10.00 12.92
C LEU A 97 17.61 -10.29 14.34
N GLU A 98 18.09 -11.35 14.98
CA GLU A 98 17.81 -11.59 16.40
C GLU A 98 18.36 -10.45 17.27
N TYR A 99 19.58 -9.99 16.98
CA TYR A 99 20.16 -8.83 17.64
C TYR A 99 19.34 -7.57 17.39
N MET A 100 18.90 -7.30 16.16
CA MET A 100 18.04 -6.17 15.84
C MET A 100 16.69 -6.25 16.59
N ASN A 101 16.09 -7.43 16.68
CA ASN A 101 14.89 -7.65 17.49
C ASN A 101 15.13 -7.28 18.96
N SER A 102 16.27 -7.65 19.55
CA SER A 102 16.61 -7.33 20.93
C SER A 102 16.80 -5.82 21.14
N VAL A 103 17.43 -5.14 20.19
CA VAL A 103 17.60 -3.67 20.22
C VAL A 103 16.26 -2.96 20.10
N ASN A 104 15.36 -3.44 19.24
CA ASN A 104 14.04 -2.85 19.05
C ASN A 104 13.10 -3.16 20.21
N ALA A 105 13.26 -4.29 20.90
CA ALA A 105 12.43 -4.65 22.05
C ALA A 105 12.54 -3.66 23.22
N GLY A 106 13.66 -2.93 23.33
CA GLY A 106 13.85 -1.91 24.38
C GLY A 106 13.35 -0.51 24.01
N LYS A 107 12.90 -0.30 22.76
CA LYS A 107 12.50 1.02 22.28
C LYS A 107 11.02 1.27 22.49
N LEU A 108 10.71 2.45 23.08
CA LEU A 108 9.36 2.95 23.28
C LEU A 108 9.00 3.90 22.14
N ASP A 109 8.44 3.38 21.04
CA ASP A 109 8.10 4.19 19.87
C ASP A 109 6.57 4.22 19.64
N ALA A 110 6.08 5.33 19.13
CA ALA A 110 4.69 5.49 18.71
C ALA A 110 4.41 4.79 17.37
N THR A 111 5.47 4.46 16.62
CA THR A 111 5.43 3.76 15.34
C THR A 111 5.85 2.30 15.55
N PRO A 112 5.18 1.31 14.89
CA PRO A 112 5.61 -0.07 14.93
C PRO A 112 7.04 -0.23 14.43
N LEU A 113 7.89 -0.84 15.22
CA LEU A 113 9.25 -1.17 14.82
C LEU A 113 9.28 -2.52 14.11
N PRO A 114 10.15 -2.70 13.11
CA PRO A 114 10.37 -4.00 12.48
C PRO A 114 10.77 -5.05 13.50
N ARG A 115 10.12 -6.21 13.44
CA ARG A 115 10.44 -7.40 14.21
C ARG A 115 10.33 -8.62 13.31
N TYR A 116 11.25 -9.56 13.44
CA TYR A 116 11.34 -10.73 12.60
C TYR A 116 11.33 -11.98 13.46
N GLU A 117 10.40 -12.89 13.17
CA GLU A 117 10.30 -14.19 13.84
C GLU A 117 10.16 -15.30 12.81
N GLU A 118 10.72 -16.47 13.08
CA GLU A 118 10.53 -17.63 12.21
C GLU A 118 9.05 -17.99 12.11
N GLY A 119 8.64 -18.33 10.92
CA GLY A 119 7.25 -18.64 10.65
C GLY A 119 6.36 -17.43 10.36
N GLN A 120 6.82 -16.22 10.60
CA GLN A 120 6.08 -14.97 10.39
C GLN A 120 6.40 -14.32 9.04
N SER A 121 5.49 -13.43 8.58
CA SER A 121 5.72 -12.58 7.42
C SER A 121 6.63 -11.41 7.78
N LEU A 122 7.46 -10.97 6.82
CA LEU A 122 8.27 -9.75 6.93
C LEU A 122 7.40 -8.49 6.95
N ASN A 123 6.19 -8.60 6.41
CA ASN A 123 5.23 -7.51 6.27
C ASN A 123 4.28 -7.39 7.47
N ASN A 124 4.53 -8.13 8.56
CA ASN A 124 3.72 -8.03 9.76
C ASN A 124 3.87 -6.69 10.46
N ILE A 125 2.75 -6.15 10.92
CA ILE A 125 2.69 -4.96 11.77
C ILE A 125 2.73 -5.44 13.22
N TRP A 126 3.81 -5.11 13.90
CA TRP A 126 4.07 -5.53 15.26
C TRP A 126 3.64 -4.46 16.26
N VAL A 127 2.61 -4.74 17.06
CA VAL A 127 2.02 -3.78 18.01
C VAL A 127 1.51 -4.49 19.24
N VAL A 128 1.32 -3.74 20.35
CA VAL A 128 0.63 -4.26 21.53
C VAL A 128 -0.88 -4.26 21.26
N LYS A 129 -1.54 -5.36 21.62
CA LYS A 129 -2.99 -5.49 21.45
C LYS A 129 -3.71 -4.59 22.42
N SER A 130 -4.50 -3.67 21.88
CA SER A 130 -5.37 -2.77 22.63
C SER A 130 -6.82 -3.22 22.54
N LEU A 131 -7.56 -3.04 23.63
CA LEU A 131 -9.01 -3.23 23.69
C LEU A 131 -9.78 -1.90 23.58
N GLY A 132 -9.07 -0.80 23.37
CA GLY A 132 -9.66 0.53 23.25
C GLY A 132 -9.42 1.40 24.49
N ILE A 133 -10.24 2.43 24.60
CA ILE A 133 -10.19 3.39 25.72
C ILE A 133 -11.23 3.00 26.75
N ASP A 134 -10.79 2.89 28.00
CA ASP A 134 -11.69 2.66 29.13
C ASP A 134 -12.62 3.87 29.32
N PRO A 135 -13.93 3.71 29.20
CA PRO A 135 -14.87 4.80 29.36
C PRO A 135 -14.85 5.46 30.75
N ALA A 136 -14.44 4.73 31.77
CA ALA A 136 -14.40 5.25 33.13
C ALA A 136 -13.22 6.18 33.39
N THR A 137 -12.05 5.84 32.83
CA THR A 137 -10.78 6.51 33.12
C THR A 137 -10.20 7.31 31.97
N GLY A 138 -10.64 7.05 30.72
CA GLY A 138 -10.07 7.65 29.52
C GLY A 138 -8.67 7.14 29.17
N GLN A 139 -8.20 6.08 29.82
CA GLN A 139 -6.91 5.46 29.57
C GLN A 139 -7.07 4.28 28.58
N GLU A 140 -5.99 3.96 27.87
CA GLU A 140 -5.97 2.81 26.98
C GLU A 140 -5.77 1.51 27.77
N VAL A 141 -6.53 0.47 27.40
CA VAL A 141 -6.45 -0.86 27.99
C VAL A 141 -5.76 -1.80 27.02
N PHE A 142 -4.73 -2.48 27.48
CA PHE A 142 -3.94 -3.44 26.73
C PHE A 142 -4.19 -4.87 27.20
N GLN A 143 -3.89 -5.83 26.35
CA GLN A 143 -3.90 -7.25 26.67
C GLN A 143 -2.47 -7.79 26.65
N LYS A 144 -2.03 -8.36 27.76
CA LYS A 144 -0.72 -9.01 27.84
C LYS A 144 -0.64 -10.22 26.91
N ARG A 145 0.49 -10.37 26.21
CA ARG A 145 0.72 -11.43 25.22
C ARG A 145 0.62 -12.83 25.81
N ILE A 146 1.21 -13.07 26.97
CA ILE A 146 1.36 -14.39 27.55
C ILE A 146 0.16 -14.78 28.43
N THR A 147 -0.23 -13.92 29.35
CA THR A 147 -1.27 -14.23 30.34
C THR A 147 -2.70 -13.90 29.86
N GLY A 148 -2.83 -13.04 28.85
CA GLY A 148 -4.12 -12.53 28.41
C GLY A 148 -4.75 -11.50 29.37
N GLU A 149 -4.09 -11.18 30.49
CA GLU A 149 -4.56 -10.21 31.47
C GLU A 149 -4.67 -8.81 30.88
N LEU A 150 -5.62 -8.03 31.43
CA LEU A 150 -5.80 -6.64 31.06
C LEU A 150 -4.92 -5.72 31.90
N THR A 151 -4.33 -4.73 31.26
CA THR A 151 -3.45 -3.75 31.91
C THR A 151 -3.62 -2.37 31.28
N GLY A 152 -3.44 -1.31 32.06
CA GLY A 152 -3.32 0.06 31.56
C GLY A 152 -1.89 0.45 31.16
N VAL A 153 -0.92 -0.46 31.34
CA VAL A 153 0.50 -0.18 31.06
C VAL A 153 0.90 -0.84 29.75
N TRP A 154 1.42 -0.04 28.82
CA TRP A 154 2.01 -0.52 27.57
C TRP A 154 3.40 -1.12 27.84
N ASP A 155 3.64 -2.34 27.36
CA ASP A 155 4.94 -3.00 27.49
C ASP A 155 5.38 -3.58 26.13
N ALA A 156 6.64 -3.38 25.75
CA ALA A 156 7.22 -3.90 24.51
C ALA A 156 7.28 -5.44 24.47
N VAL A 157 7.24 -6.10 25.60
CA VAL A 157 7.20 -7.57 25.70
C VAL A 157 5.87 -8.13 25.17
N ASP A 158 4.79 -7.32 25.24
CA ASP A 158 3.45 -7.72 24.80
C ASP A 158 3.18 -7.46 23.30
N VAL A 159 4.19 -7.05 22.55
CA VAL A 159 4.08 -6.86 21.10
C VAL A 159 3.80 -8.17 20.37
N ILE A 160 2.81 -8.17 19.51
CA ILE A 160 2.38 -9.31 18.69
C ILE A 160 2.29 -8.93 17.20
N PRO A 161 2.35 -9.91 16.27
CA PRO A 161 2.05 -9.67 14.86
C PRO A 161 0.52 -9.51 14.70
N TYR A 162 0.02 -8.27 14.78
CA TYR A 162 -1.42 -7.99 14.78
C TYR A 162 -2.00 -7.80 13.39
N GLY A 163 -1.24 -7.19 12.48
CA GLY A 163 -1.64 -6.90 11.11
C GLY A 163 -0.57 -7.27 10.10
N ASN A 164 -0.92 -7.19 8.81
CA ASN A 164 0.00 -7.43 7.70
C ASN A 164 -0.23 -6.41 6.59
N THR A 165 0.84 -5.78 6.11
CA THR A 165 0.77 -4.76 5.04
C THR A 165 0.62 -5.38 3.66
N GLU A 166 0.92 -6.68 3.49
CA GLU A 166 0.77 -7.38 2.22
C GLU A 166 -0.72 -7.55 1.86
N PRO A 167 -1.19 -7.06 0.72
CA PRO A 167 -2.56 -7.23 0.31
C PRO A 167 -2.85 -8.70 -0.06
N LYS A 168 -4.06 -9.17 0.24
CA LYS A 168 -4.52 -10.48 -0.19
C LYS A 168 -4.80 -10.54 -1.68
N LEU A 169 -5.10 -9.40 -2.29
CA LEU A 169 -5.32 -9.26 -3.72
C LEU A 169 -4.94 -7.85 -4.16
N GLN A 170 -4.09 -7.76 -5.17
CA GLN A 170 -3.75 -6.49 -5.81
C GLN A 170 -3.57 -6.66 -7.30
N GLY A 171 -3.78 -5.59 -8.05
CA GLY A 171 -3.63 -5.61 -9.49
C GLY A 171 -4.13 -4.35 -10.16
N ASN A 172 -4.34 -4.46 -11.47
CA ASN A 172 -4.88 -3.36 -12.25
C ASN A 172 -5.86 -3.84 -13.32
N ILE A 173 -6.69 -2.91 -13.77
CA ILE A 173 -7.62 -3.04 -14.88
C ILE A 173 -7.30 -1.92 -15.83
N TYR A 174 -7.07 -2.24 -17.09
CA TYR A 174 -6.80 -1.26 -18.12
C TYR A 174 -7.72 -1.50 -19.32
N SER A 175 -8.46 -0.49 -19.71
CA SER A 175 -9.40 -0.56 -20.84
C SER A 175 -9.04 0.48 -21.88
N THR A 176 -8.93 0.07 -23.12
CA THR A 176 -8.68 0.93 -24.28
C THR A 176 -9.74 0.70 -25.33
N PHE A 177 -10.42 1.78 -25.71
CA PHE A 177 -11.37 1.81 -26.80
C PHE A 177 -10.86 2.77 -27.88
N ASN A 178 -10.85 2.30 -29.12
CA ASN A 178 -10.51 3.13 -30.29
C ASN A 178 -11.62 3.05 -31.33
N TYR A 179 -11.90 4.16 -31.97
CA TYR A 179 -12.87 4.28 -33.05
C TYR A 179 -12.51 5.44 -33.98
N LYS A 180 -12.22 5.15 -35.24
CA LYS A 180 -11.93 6.15 -36.31
C LYS A 180 -10.96 7.26 -35.86
N GLY A 181 -9.85 6.88 -35.27
CA GLY A 181 -8.81 7.79 -34.79
C GLY A 181 -9.05 8.35 -33.37
N PHE A 182 -10.26 8.29 -32.82
CA PHE A 182 -10.51 8.58 -31.42
C PHE A 182 -10.08 7.42 -30.52
N GLY A 183 -9.37 7.70 -29.45
CA GLY A 183 -8.96 6.74 -28.46
C GLY A 183 -9.36 7.20 -27.05
N VAL A 184 -9.87 6.27 -26.25
CA VAL A 184 -10.11 6.45 -24.83
C VAL A 184 -9.43 5.32 -24.10
N SER A 185 -8.55 5.65 -23.16
CA SER A 185 -7.92 4.68 -22.27
C SER A 185 -8.21 5.02 -20.84
N VAL A 186 -8.56 4.04 -20.03
CA VAL A 186 -8.81 4.19 -18.61
C VAL A 186 -8.05 3.13 -17.83
N GLY A 187 -7.44 3.54 -16.71
CA GLY A 187 -6.69 2.66 -15.85
C GLY A 187 -7.22 2.70 -14.42
N PHE A 188 -7.32 1.53 -13.80
CA PHE A 188 -7.70 1.37 -12.40
C PHE A 188 -6.68 0.49 -11.71
N ASN A 189 -6.30 0.86 -10.48
CA ASN A 189 -5.52 0.02 -9.58
C ASN A 189 -6.40 -0.42 -8.42
N TYR A 190 -6.20 -1.64 -7.95
CA TYR A 190 -6.91 -2.12 -6.79
C TYR A 190 -5.99 -2.88 -5.85
N ARG A 191 -6.28 -2.78 -4.55
CA ARG A 191 -5.57 -3.46 -3.47
C ARG A 191 -6.55 -3.76 -2.34
N PHE A 192 -6.68 -5.02 -1.94
CA PHE A 192 -7.63 -5.45 -0.93
C PHE A 192 -7.01 -6.41 0.07
N GLY A 193 -7.43 -6.32 1.32
CA GLY A 193 -7.10 -7.25 2.39
C GLY A 193 -5.71 -7.06 3.00
N GLY A 194 -5.01 -5.98 2.67
CA GLY A 194 -3.84 -5.51 3.40
C GLY A 194 -4.25 -4.63 4.58
N GLN A 195 -3.30 -4.34 5.46
CA GLN A 195 -3.49 -3.46 6.60
C GLN A 195 -2.38 -2.41 6.66
N VAL A 196 -2.66 -1.29 7.30
CA VAL A 196 -1.69 -0.22 7.48
C VAL A 196 -1.76 0.33 8.90
N TYR A 197 -0.62 0.69 9.44
CA TYR A 197 -0.58 1.46 10.68
C TYR A 197 -0.69 2.95 10.35
N ASN A 198 -1.73 3.61 10.87
CA ASN A 198 -2.02 5.00 10.55
C ASN A 198 -1.21 5.96 11.44
N ASN A 199 0.04 6.18 11.08
CA ASN A 199 0.96 7.08 11.78
C ASN A 199 0.42 8.52 11.89
N THR A 200 -0.37 8.99 10.93
CA THR A 200 -0.94 10.33 10.96
C THR A 200 -1.95 10.48 12.10
N LEU A 201 -2.81 9.47 12.31
CA LEU A 201 -3.74 9.49 13.44
C LEU A 201 -3.00 9.46 14.78
N VAL A 202 -1.90 8.69 14.88
CA VAL A 202 -1.09 8.66 16.10
C VAL A 202 -0.44 10.00 16.38
N SER A 203 0.29 10.55 15.40
CA SER A 203 1.12 11.74 15.59
C SER A 203 0.34 13.05 15.58
N LYS A 204 -0.69 13.16 14.73
CA LYS A 204 -1.43 14.42 14.52
C LYS A 204 -2.76 14.49 15.26
N VAL A 205 -3.29 13.35 15.70
CA VAL A 205 -4.56 13.30 16.43
C VAL A 205 -4.37 12.80 17.85
N GLU A 206 -3.87 11.58 18.06
CA GLU A 206 -3.72 10.98 19.38
C GLU A 206 -2.68 11.73 20.23
N ASN A 207 -1.47 11.85 19.73
CA ASN A 207 -0.33 12.52 20.37
C ASN A 207 -0.16 13.97 19.89
N ALA A 208 -1.26 14.65 19.52
CA ALA A 208 -1.19 16.00 18.96
C ALA A 208 -0.50 16.98 19.92
N ASP A 209 0.44 17.76 19.40
CA ASP A 209 1.07 18.86 20.13
C ASP A 209 0.21 20.12 19.95
N LEU A 210 -0.49 20.51 21.00
CA LEU A 210 -1.41 21.66 21.00
C LEU A 210 -0.71 23.01 20.95
N ARG A 211 0.61 23.05 20.99
CA ARG A 211 1.38 24.30 20.79
C ARG A 211 1.40 24.73 19.31
N TYR A 212 1.04 23.84 18.40
CA TYR A 212 0.95 24.07 16.96
C TYR A 212 -0.48 23.91 16.47
N ASN A 213 -0.73 24.24 15.20
CA ASN A 213 -2.02 23.97 14.57
C ASN A 213 -2.34 22.48 14.61
N ALA A 214 -3.38 22.13 15.33
CA ALA A 214 -3.82 20.76 15.50
C ALA A 214 -4.84 20.35 14.44
N ASP A 215 -4.89 19.08 14.13
CA ASP A 215 -5.93 18.48 13.30
C ASP A 215 -7.28 18.60 14.01
N ARG A 216 -8.35 18.98 13.28
CA ARG A 216 -9.70 19.09 13.85
C ARG A 216 -10.15 17.82 14.56
N ARG A 217 -9.73 16.67 14.08
CA ARG A 217 -10.03 15.36 14.67
C ARG A 217 -9.52 15.19 16.11
N VAL A 218 -8.61 16.06 16.57
CA VAL A 218 -8.13 16.04 17.97
C VAL A 218 -9.29 16.22 18.96
N LEU A 219 -10.30 16.99 18.59
CA LEU A 219 -11.48 17.25 19.45
C LEU A 219 -12.58 16.20 19.23
N ASP A 220 -12.59 15.54 18.09
CA ASP A 220 -13.61 14.55 17.74
C ASP A 220 -13.29 13.19 18.37
N LEU A 221 -14.29 12.50 18.91
CA LEU A 221 -14.17 11.14 19.44
C LEU A 221 -13.07 10.96 20.50
N ARG A 222 -12.78 12.00 21.27
CA ARG A 222 -11.81 11.99 22.35
C ARG A 222 -12.51 11.98 23.72
N TRP A 223 -11.97 11.22 24.64
CA TRP A 223 -12.51 11.11 25.99
C TRP A 223 -12.41 12.47 26.73
N GLN A 224 -13.51 12.90 27.34
CA GLN A 224 -13.61 14.15 28.07
C GLN A 224 -14.11 13.92 29.50
N LYS A 225 -15.02 12.94 29.70
CA LYS A 225 -15.63 12.65 31.02
C LYS A 225 -15.94 11.15 31.16
N PRO A 226 -16.03 10.65 32.41
CA PRO A 226 -16.46 9.28 32.65
C PRO A 226 -17.78 8.92 31.95
N GLY A 227 -17.77 7.77 31.27
CA GLY A 227 -18.88 7.27 30.45
C GLY A 227 -18.73 7.51 28.96
N ASP A 228 -17.77 8.30 28.49
CA ASP A 228 -17.54 8.54 27.07
C ASP A 228 -16.96 7.29 26.39
N VAL A 229 -17.67 6.79 25.38
CA VAL A 229 -17.21 5.70 24.51
C VAL A 229 -16.57 6.29 23.26
N VAL A 230 -15.26 6.28 23.19
CA VAL A 230 -14.48 7.07 22.23
C VAL A 230 -13.31 6.31 21.64
N LYS A 231 -12.72 6.87 20.57
CA LYS A 231 -11.55 6.27 19.88
C LYS A 231 -10.21 6.75 20.44
N TYR A 232 -10.15 7.97 21.00
CA TYR A 232 -8.91 8.60 21.42
C TYR A 232 -8.93 8.82 22.94
N LYS A 233 -7.78 8.60 23.57
CA LYS A 233 -7.63 8.79 25.03
C LYS A 233 -7.80 10.25 25.44
N ALA A 234 -7.95 10.51 26.73
CA ALA A 234 -7.96 11.84 27.30
C ALA A 234 -6.75 12.66 26.84
N LEU A 235 -6.95 13.96 26.58
CA LEU A 235 -5.84 14.90 26.41
C LEU A 235 -5.18 15.07 27.79
N THR A 236 -4.06 14.41 27.97
CA THR A 236 -3.18 14.72 29.10
C THR A 236 -2.24 15.84 28.67
N ASN A 237 -2.14 16.91 29.44
CA ASN A 237 -1.07 17.88 29.28
C ASN A 237 0.23 17.11 29.24
N ALA A 238 0.99 17.25 28.15
CA ALA A 238 2.10 16.39 27.75
C ALA A 238 3.13 16.22 28.89
N VAL A 239 2.88 15.28 29.77
CA VAL A 239 3.93 14.72 30.60
C VAL A 239 4.80 13.93 29.65
N LYS A 240 6.07 14.33 29.55
CA LYS A 240 7.07 13.63 28.72
C LYS A 240 7.02 12.15 29.05
N GLY A 241 6.71 11.32 28.03
CA GLY A 241 6.57 9.86 28.18
C GLY A 241 5.13 9.34 28.25
N SER A 242 4.11 10.21 28.26
CA SER A 242 2.69 9.80 28.22
C SER A 242 2.14 9.57 26.81
N GLU A 243 2.98 9.74 25.78
CA GLU A 243 2.58 9.53 24.38
C GLU A 243 2.15 8.08 24.15
N THR A 244 1.11 7.92 23.38
CA THR A 244 0.64 6.60 22.93
C THR A 244 1.74 5.93 22.11
N LYS A 245 2.11 4.73 22.49
CA LYS A 245 3.07 3.88 21.80
C LYS A 245 2.36 3.03 20.73
N ALA A 246 3.12 2.24 19.98
CA ALA A 246 2.57 1.40 18.90
C ALA A 246 1.51 0.41 19.44
N THR A 247 0.25 0.60 19.02
CA THR A 247 -0.92 -0.15 19.48
C THR A 247 -1.84 -0.54 18.34
N SER A 248 -2.59 -1.64 18.52
CA SER A 248 -3.48 -2.17 17.48
C SER A 248 -4.64 -1.24 17.11
N ARG A 249 -4.97 -0.22 17.90
CA ARG A 249 -6.03 0.77 17.59
C ARG A 249 -5.80 1.52 16.28
N PHE A 250 -4.56 1.65 15.86
CA PHE A 250 -4.17 2.38 14.65
C PHE A 250 -3.83 1.46 13.47
N VAL A 251 -4.00 0.15 13.63
CA VAL A 251 -3.94 -0.81 12.52
C VAL A 251 -5.30 -0.80 11.84
N MET A 252 -5.34 -0.42 10.59
CA MET A 252 -6.55 -0.25 9.79
C MET A 252 -6.49 -1.11 8.53
N ASP A 253 -7.63 -1.63 8.10
CA ASP A 253 -7.73 -2.34 6.81
C ASP A 253 -7.52 -1.35 5.67
N ASP A 254 -6.61 -1.69 4.76
CA ASP A 254 -6.27 -0.90 3.58
C ASP A 254 -6.86 -1.55 2.32
N ASN A 255 -8.11 -1.24 2.08
CA ASN A 255 -8.81 -1.63 0.86
C ASN A 255 -8.92 -0.40 -0.05
N THR A 256 -8.28 -0.45 -1.19
CA THR A 256 -8.16 0.69 -2.10
C THR A 256 -8.57 0.32 -3.50
N PHE A 257 -9.39 1.17 -4.11
CA PHE A 257 -9.71 1.18 -5.52
C PHE A 257 -9.44 2.58 -6.07
N GLN A 258 -8.48 2.67 -6.98
CA GLN A 258 -8.04 3.95 -7.55
C GLN A 258 -8.33 4.01 -9.03
N PHE A 259 -9.03 5.04 -9.49
CA PHE A 259 -9.06 5.41 -10.90
C PHE A 259 -7.73 6.15 -11.18
N SER A 260 -6.74 5.40 -11.66
CA SER A 260 -5.36 5.87 -11.76
C SER A 260 -5.12 6.82 -12.92
N SER A 261 -5.77 6.56 -14.07
CA SER A 261 -5.53 7.37 -15.26
C SER A 261 -6.70 7.37 -16.23
N ILE A 262 -6.87 8.48 -16.94
CA ILE A 262 -7.69 8.59 -18.13
C ILE A 262 -6.90 9.31 -19.22
N ALA A 263 -6.93 8.76 -20.44
CA ALA A 263 -6.35 9.36 -21.60
C ALA A 263 -7.38 9.45 -22.72
N LEU A 264 -7.50 10.63 -23.30
CA LEU A 264 -8.27 10.86 -24.53
C LEU A 264 -7.29 11.19 -25.64
N SER A 265 -7.41 10.55 -26.77
CA SER A 265 -6.52 10.78 -27.91
C SER A 265 -7.30 10.91 -29.21
N TYR A 266 -6.74 11.67 -30.13
CA TYR A 266 -7.23 11.73 -31.49
C TYR A 266 -6.05 11.71 -32.46
N ARG A 267 -6.08 10.75 -33.39
CA ARG A 267 -5.14 10.65 -34.50
C ARG A 267 -5.84 11.04 -35.80
N PHE A 268 -5.34 12.03 -36.46
CA PHE A 268 -5.87 12.44 -37.76
C PHE A 268 -5.58 11.36 -38.79
N PRO A 269 -6.59 10.97 -39.62
CA PRO A 269 -6.34 10.07 -40.76
C PRO A 269 -5.29 10.66 -41.69
N ALA A 270 -4.40 9.85 -42.24
CA ALA A 270 -3.36 10.32 -43.16
C ALA A 270 -3.93 10.98 -44.44
N SER A 271 -5.16 10.66 -44.80
CA SER A 271 -5.89 11.27 -45.90
C SER A 271 -6.47 12.65 -45.62
N HIS A 272 -6.40 13.12 -44.35
CA HIS A 272 -7.04 14.36 -43.91
C HIS A 272 -6.47 15.58 -44.69
N PRO A 273 -7.32 16.46 -45.29
CA PRO A 273 -6.87 17.59 -46.11
C PRO A 273 -5.92 18.55 -45.41
N PHE A 274 -6.12 18.75 -44.11
CA PHE A 274 -5.26 19.59 -43.27
C PHE A 274 -3.80 19.07 -43.26
N LEU A 275 -3.57 17.76 -43.09
CA LEU A 275 -2.25 17.18 -43.09
C LEU A 275 -1.53 17.40 -44.42
N LYS A 276 -2.24 17.16 -45.52
CA LYS A 276 -1.70 17.40 -46.87
C LYS A 276 -1.31 18.86 -47.10
N LYS A 277 -2.18 19.80 -46.68
CA LYS A 277 -1.91 21.24 -46.80
C LYS A 277 -0.69 21.68 -46.00
N MET A 278 -0.48 21.10 -44.82
CA MET A 278 0.62 21.43 -43.92
C MET A 278 1.88 20.59 -44.19
N LYS A 279 1.88 19.70 -45.20
CA LYS A 279 2.95 18.76 -45.49
C LYS A 279 3.33 17.87 -44.32
N MET A 280 2.38 17.50 -43.49
CA MET A 280 2.55 16.60 -42.37
C MET A 280 2.22 15.18 -42.76
N SER A 281 3.02 14.21 -42.33
CA SER A 281 2.78 12.79 -42.52
C SER A 281 1.86 12.21 -41.43
N ALA A 282 1.91 12.75 -40.23
CA ALA A 282 1.02 12.37 -39.09
C ALA A 282 0.78 13.52 -38.10
N LEU A 283 -0.39 13.51 -37.52
CA LEU A 283 -0.75 14.42 -36.43
C LEU A 283 -1.60 13.65 -35.41
N SER A 284 -1.20 13.68 -34.15
CA SER A 284 -2.01 13.16 -33.05
C SER A 284 -1.98 14.09 -31.83
N MET A 285 -3.09 14.12 -31.14
CA MET A 285 -3.27 14.90 -29.90
C MET A 285 -3.68 13.94 -28.78
N SER A 286 -3.22 14.19 -27.57
CA SER A 286 -3.72 13.49 -26.40
C SER A 286 -3.85 14.41 -25.21
N LEU A 287 -4.88 14.15 -24.40
CA LEU A 287 -5.13 14.75 -23.10
C LEU A 287 -5.11 13.63 -22.07
N ASN A 288 -4.23 13.75 -21.08
CA ASN A 288 -4.05 12.75 -20.04
C ASN A 288 -4.32 13.38 -18.67
N MET A 289 -4.93 12.62 -17.80
CA MET A 289 -5.11 12.97 -16.39
C MET A 289 -4.73 11.77 -15.55
N GLU A 290 -3.96 11.99 -14.50
CA GLU A 290 -3.58 11.00 -13.51
C GLU A 290 -4.25 11.27 -12.17
N ASP A 291 -4.29 10.24 -11.29
CA ASP A 291 -4.92 10.33 -9.97
C ASP A 291 -6.36 10.86 -10.01
N VAL A 292 -7.18 10.31 -10.93
CA VAL A 292 -8.54 10.80 -11.23
C VAL A 292 -9.44 10.71 -10.02
N ALA A 293 -9.49 9.53 -9.35
CA ALA A 293 -10.26 9.31 -8.13
C ALA A 293 -9.63 8.23 -7.26
N TYR A 294 -9.83 8.34 -5.95
CA TYR A 294 -9.30 7.44 -4.96
C TYR A 294 -10.38 7.08 -3.94
N ILE A 295 -10.72 5.80 -3.88
CA ILE A 295 -11.69 5.23 -2.94
C ILE A 295 -10.91 4.27 -2.05
N SER A 296 -10.90 4.51 -0.74
CA SER A 296 -10.15 3.67 0.20
C SER A 296 -10.84 3.62 1.56
N SER A 297 -10.66 2.51 2.26
CA SER A 297 -11.07 2.35 3.66
C SER A 297 -10.21 3.21 4.60
N VAL A 298 -9.00 3.59 4.17
CA VAL A 298 -8.12 4.51 4.91
C VAL A 298 -8.10 5.86 4.21
N LYS A 299 -8.37 6.92 4.97
CA LYS A 299 -8.29 8.27 4.42
C LYS A 299 -6.87 8.56 3.93
N ARG A 300 -6.74 8.95 2.66
CA ARG A 300 -5.47 9.44 2.11
C ARG A 300 -5.13 10.76 2.79
N GLU A 301 -4.11 10.73 3.64
CA GLU A 301 -3.63 11.92 4.32
C GLU A 301 -2.79 12.77 3.37
N ARG A 302 -3.06 14.06 3.37
CA ARG A 302 -2.31 15.05 2.58
C ARG A 302 -1.39 15.82 3.50
N GLY A 303 -0.11 15.89 3.14
CA GLY A 303 0.84 16.74 3.85
C GLY A 303 0.50 18.23 3.68
N LEU A 304 0.88 19.04 4.68
CA LEU A 304 0.74 20.49 4.58
C LEU A 304 1.75 21.08 3.58
N ASP A 305 2.92 20.45 3.45
CA ASP A 305 4.01 20.93 2.63
C ASP A 305 3.82 20.65 1.13
N TYR A 306 3.09 19.57 0.80
CA TYR A 306 2.81 19.16 -0.57
C TYR A 306 1.33 18.91 -0.76
N PRO A 307 0.53 19.94 -1.03
CA PRO A 307 -0.88 19.76 -1.32
C PRO A 307 -1.04 18.91 -2.58
N PHE A 308 -1.93 17.95 -2.51
CA PHE A 308 -2.25 17.10 -3.66
C PHE A 308 -2.79 17.94 -4.82
N ALA A 309 -2.12 17.88 -5.95
CA ALA A 309 -2.57 18.50 -7.20
C ALA A 309 -2.91 17.42 -8.23
N ARG A 310 -4.03 17.59 -8.93
CA ARG A 310 -4.35 16.81 -10.11
C ARG A 310 -3.54 17.33 -11.28
N GLN A 311 -2.88 16.44 -12.01
CA GLN A 311 -2.10 16.79 -13.17
C GLN A 311 -2.87 16.49 -14.45
N PHE A 312 -2.88 17.46 -15.34
CA PHE A 312 -3.36 17.32 -16.70
C PHE A 312 -2.17 17.55 -17.62
N SER A 313 -1.99 16.69 -18.59
CA SER A 313 -1.00 16.87 -19.63
C SER A 313 -1.66 16.85 -21.01
N PHE A 314 -1.29 17.80 -21.85
CA PHE A 314 -1.67 17.82 -23.26
C PHE A 314 -0.42 17.55 -24.09
N SER A 315 -0.53 16.61 -25.04
CA SER A 315 0.56 16.30 -25.96
C SER A 315 0.07 16.46 -27.40
N LEU A 316 0.93 17.06 -28.22
CA LEU A 316 0.76 17.22 -29.66
C LEU A 316 1.96 16.56 -30.35
N ASN A 317 1.73 15.51 -31.13
CA ASN A 317 2.77 14.85 -31.89
C ASN A 317 2.55 15.13 -33.37
N VAL A 318 3.58 15.67 -34.01
CA VAL A 318 3.59 16.04 -35.43
C VAL A 318 4.75 15.34 -36.10
N ALA A 319 4.49 14.70 -37.25
CA ALA A 319 5.53 14.17 -38.10
C ALA A 319 5.40 14.80 -39.51
N PHE A 320 6.52 15.10 -40.12
CA PHE A 320 6.62 15.70 -41.45
C PHE A 320 7.10 14.69 -42.48
#